data_fc9d7b89e0eac9f72cac411a23e27394
#
_entry.id   fc9d7b89e0eac9f72cac411a23e27394
#
_cell.length_a   1.000
_cell.length_b   1.000
_cell.length_c   1.000
_cell.angle_alpha   90.00
_cell.angle_beta   90.00
_cell.angle_gamma   90.00
#
_symmetry.space_group_name_H-M   'P 1'
#
loop_
_entity.id
_entity.type
_entity.pdbx_description
1 polymer ?
#
loop_
_entity_poly.entity_id
_entity_poly.type
_entity_poly.pdbx_seq_one_letter_code
_entity_poly.pdbx_strand_id
1 'polypeptide(L)'
;NLREFGAKGDGETDDTKAIQEAIDKYDNIYVPQGWYRITETLKMKPDTKLIGLHPFGTQFRLDESTAAFSGFGGPKAMVESSEGGANMLVGIGINTGGYNYRAVGVKWMANADSYMNDVKFVGGHGGLWKPKPGVEEPRGRWNRPARISSPDNPVAASGMDLAWDNQYWSLWVTNNGGGTFKDIWTAS
;
A
#
# COMPACT_ATOMS: atom_id res chain seq x y z
N ASN A 1 -11.50 -16.30 0.23
CA ASN A 1 -11.97 -15.00 0.69
C ASN A 1 -11.20 -14.59 1.96
N LEU A 2 -10.61 -13.39 1.98
CA LEU A 2 -9.81 -12.93 3.13
C LEU A 2 -10.57 -12.88 4.44
N ARG A 3 -11.87 -12.61 4.42
CA ARG A 3 -12.69 -12.54 5.64
C ARG A 3 -12.78 -13.88 6.37
N GLU A 4 -12.61 -15.00 5.67
CA GLU A 4 -12.57 -16.34 6.27
C GLU A 4 -11.31 -16.58 7.09
N PHE A 5 -10.27 -15.77 6.89
CA PHE A 5 -9.03 -15.74 7.66
C PHE A 5 -9.05 -14.71 8.79
N GLY A 6 -10.18 -14.03 8.97
CA GLY A 6 -10.35 -13.03 10.02
C GLY A 6 -9.96 -11.61 9.63
N ALA A 7 -9.55 -11.37 8.37
CA ALA A 7 -9.27 -10.02 7.89
C ALA A 7 -10.54 -9.16 7.96
N LYS A 8 -10.42 -7.97 8.52
CA LYS A 8 -11.57 -7.06 8.74
C LYS A 8 -11.77 -6.09 7.59
N GLY A 9 -10.70 -5.52 7.05
CA GLY A 9 -10.79 -4.49 6.03
C GLY A 9 -11.53 -3.24 6.50
N ASP A 10 -11.49 -2.94 7.80
CA ASP A 10 -12.14 -1.81 8.46
C ASP A 10 -11.26 -0.55 8.50
N GLY A 11 -10.02 -0.67 8.05
CA GLY A 11 -9.02 0.38 8.07
C GLY A 11 -8.36 0.60 9.43
N GLU A 12 -8.68 -0.20 10.45
CA GLU A 12 -8.18 -0.06 11.82
C GLU A 12 -7.44 -1.31 12.30
N THR A 13 -8.06 -2.47 12.09
CA THR A 13 -7.49 -3.76 12.46
C THR A 13 -6.23 -4.04 11.64
N ASP A 14 -5.18 -4.54 12.27
CA ASP A 14 -4.02 -5.04 11.56
C ASP A 14 -4.36 -6.38 10.90
N ASP A 15 -4.53 -6.35 9.60
CA ASP A 15 -4.92 -7.50 8.79
C ASP A 15 -3.72 -8.27 8.22
N THR A 16 -2.47 -7.84 8.51
CA THR A 16 -1.24 -8.41 7.93
C THR A 16 -1.18 -9.91 8.05
N LYS A 17 -1.39 -10.42 9.27
CA LYS A 17 -1.31 -11.85 9.55
C LYS A 17 -2.39 -12.65 8.83
N ALA A 18 -3.63 -12.17 8.86
CA ALA A 18 -4.76 -12.82 8.20
C ALA A 18 -4.57 -12.91 6.68
N ILE A 19 -4.04 -11.84 6.08
CA ILE A 19 -3.74 -11.82 4.64
C ILE A 19 -2.60 -12.77 4.32
N GLN A 20 -1.52 -12.77 5.11
CA GLN A 20 -0.39 -13.66 4.87
C GLN A 20 -0.78 -15.13 5.05
N GLU A 21 -1.57 -15.47 6.05
CA GLU A 21 -2.10 -16.83 6.24
C GLU A 21 -2.95 -17.29 5.04
N ALA A 22 -3.75 -16.40 4.46
CA ALA A 22 -4.50 -16.70 3.25
C ALA A 22 -3.57 -16.96 2.06
N ILE A 23 -2.52 -16.15 1.89
CA ILE A 23 -1.50 -16.31 0.86
C ILE A 23 -0.76 -17.63 1.04
N ASP A 24 -0.37 -17.96 2.27
CA ASP A 24 0.37 -19.19 2.56
C ASP A 24 -0.44 -20.45 2.25
N LYS A 25 -1.75 -20.36 2.43
CA LYS A 25 -2.64 -21.53 2.31
C LYS A 25 -3.21 -21.72 0.91
N TYR A 26 -3.50 -20.63 0.17
CA TYR A 26 -4.18 -20.69 -1.13
C TYR A 26 -3.44 -19.87 -2.18
N ASP A 27 -3.63 -20.25 -3.44
CA ASP A 27 -3.06 -19.51 -4.56
C ASP A 27 -4.03 -18.42 -5.08
N ASN A 28 -5.34 -18.70 -5.06
CA ASN A 28 -6.35 -17.75 -5.52
C ASN A 28 -7.08 -17.12 -4.33
N ILE A 29 -6.85 -15.83 -4.12
CA ILE A 29 -7.37 -15.11 -2.96
C ILE A 29 -8.24 -13.95 -3.43
N TYR A 30 -9.52 -14.04 -3.10
CA TYR A 30 -10.42 -12.91 -3.27
C TYR A 30 -10.29 -11.95 -2.08
N VAL A 31 -10.04 -10.69 -2.42
CA VAL A 31 -9.94 -9.57 -1.47
C VAL A 31 -11.23 -8.75 -1.55
N PRO A 32 -12.19 -8.95 -0.64
CA PRO A 32 -13.43 -8.18 -0.63
C PRO A 32 -13.20 -6.67 -0.50
N GLN A 33 -14.21 -5.89 -0.83
CA GLN A 33 -14.18 -4.45 -0.57
C GLN A 33 -13.86 -4.18 0.90
N GLY A 34 -12.89 -3.30 1.13
CA GLY A 34 -12.41 -2.93 2.44
C GLY A 34 -11.04 -2.25 2.38
N TRP A 35 -10.66 -1.63 3.47
CA TRP A 35 -9.37 -1.01 3.65
C TRP A 35 -8.57 -1.83 4.66
N TYR A 36 -7.68 -2.65 4.14
CA TYR A 36 -6.89 -3.60 4.92
C TYR A 36 -5.61 -2.92 5.38
N ARG A 37 -5.56 -2.59 6.67
CA ARG A 37 -4.35 -2.05 7.29
C ARG A 37 -3.32 -3.16 7.39
N ILE A 38 -2.10 -2.89 6.95
CA ILE A 38 -0.97 -3.80 7.09
C ILE A 38 0.20 -3.10 7.80
N THR A 39 1.02 -3.86 8.48
CA THR A 39 2.17 -3.35 9.24
C THR A 39 3.48 -4.00 8.82
N GLU A 40 3.43 -5.02 7.97
CA GLU A 40 4.57 -5.74 7.42
C GLU A 40 4.38 -6.07 5.94
N THR A 41 5.46 -6.50 5.29
CA THR A 41 5.44 -6.94 3.89
C THR A 41 4.58 -8.19 3.72
N LEU A 42 3.68 -8.16 2.75
CA LEU A 42 2.97 -9.33 2.27
C LEU A 42 3.79 -10.02 1.19
N LYS A 43 4.08 -11.30 1.36
CA LYS A 43 4.92 -12.08 0.43
C LYS A 43 4.05 -13.07 -0.34
N MET A 44 4.01 -12.90 -1.65
CA MET A 44 3.29 -13.80 -2.54
C MET A 44 4.10 -15.09 -2.79
N LYS A 45 3.43 -16.23 -2.84
CA LYS A 45 3.99 -17.50 -3.33
C LYS A 45 4.06 -17.50 -4.88
N PRO A 46 4.75 -18.46 -5.49
CA PRO A 46 4.93 -18.50 -6.95
C PRO A 46 3.64 -18.39 -7.78
N ASP A 47 2.53 -18.96 -7.30
CA ASP A 47 1.25 -19.00 -8.03
C ASP A 47 0.18 -18.10 -7.41
N THR A 48 0.54 -17.24 -6.46
CA THR A 48 -0.43 -16.39 -5.76
C THR A 48 -1.10 -15.39 -6.69
N LYS A 49 -2.44 -15.35 -6.60
CA LYS A 49 -3.31 -14.38 -7.28
C LYS A 49 -4.14 -13.65 -6.24
N LEU A 50 -3.88 -12.35 -6.10
CA LEU A 50 -4.64 -11.44 -5.25
C LEU A 50 -5.63 -10.68 -6.13
N ILE A 51 -6.91 -10.90 -5.91
CA ILE A 51 -7.96 -10.36 -6.77
C ILE A 51 -8.95 -9.57 -5.93
N GLY A 52 -8.91 -8.26 -6.08
CA GLY A 52 -9.90 -7.31 -5.56
C GLY A 52 -10.96 -6.97 -6.59
N LEU A 53 -11.97 -6.24 -6.15
CA LEU A 53 -13.07 -5.82 -7.03
C LEU A 53 -12.75 -4.50 -7.74
N HIS A 54 -12.15 -3.56 -7.01
CA HIS A 54 -11.87 -2.22 -7.53
C HIS A 54 -10.88 -1.48 -6.61
N PRO A 55 -9.83 -0.84 -7.14
CA PRO A 55 -8.70 -0.34 -6.35
C PRO A 55 -9.03 0.85 -5.43
N PHE A 56 -10.17 1.51 -5.60
CA PHE A 56 -10.62 2.53 -4.66
C PHE A 56 -11.37 1.94 -3.46
N GLY A 57 -12.09 0.86 -3.68
CA GLY A 57 -12.87 0.20 -2.64
C GLY A 57 -12.12 -0.92 -1.92
N THR A 58 -11.06 -1.45 -2.53
CA THR A 58 -10.25 -2.54 -1.99
C THR A 58 -8.80 -2.06 -1.90
N GLN A 59 -8.31 -1.78 -0.70
CA GLN A 59 -6.97 -1.23 -0.52
C GLN A 59 -6.17 -1.97 0.55
N PHE A 60 -4.90 -2.23 0.26
CA PHE A 60 -3.87 -2.46 1.28
C PHE A 60 -3.26 -1.11 1.64
N ARG A 61 -3.14 -0.83 2.92
CA ARG A 61 -2.68 0.49 3.38
C ARG A 61 -1.74 0.39 4.58
N LEU A 62 -0.80 1.32 4.63
CA LEU A 62 -0.02 1.62 5.83
C LEU A 62 -0.66 2.79 6.57
N ASP A 63 -0.56 2.78 7.89
CA ASP A 63 -0.75 3.99 8.68
C ASP A 63 0.47 4.90 8.54
N GLU A 64 0.33 6.16 8.94
CA GLU A 64 1.46 7.08 9.02
C GLU A 64 2.52 6.54 9.98
N SER A 65 3.77 6.67 9.58
CA SER A 65 4.91 6.26 10.41
C SER A 65 4.85 4.79 10.87
N THR A 66 4.34 3.89 10.01
CA THR A 66 4.35 2.45 10.30
C THR A 66 5.79 1.98 10.54
N ALA A 67 6.09 1.45 11.71
CA ALA A 67 7.44 1.21 12.21
C ALA A 67 8.35 0.44 11.23
N ALA A 68 7.80 -0.58 10.55
CA ALA A 68 8.57 -1.38 9.60
C ALA A 68 8.94 -0.64 8.30
N PHE A 69 8.24 0.45 7.98
CA PHE A 69 8.39 1.19 6.71
C PHE A 69 8.89 2.62 6.91
N SER A 70 8.93 3.10 8.13
CA SER A 70 9.43 4.44 8.49
C SER A 70 10.93 4.43 8.82
N GLY A 71 11.47 5.62 9.12
CA GLY A 71 12.88 5.79 9.48
C GLY A 71 13.84 5.67 8.31
N PHE A 72 15.12 5.47 8.63
CA PHE A 72 16.18 5.33 7.64
C PHE A 72 16.45 3.87 7.28
N GLY A 73 16.84 3.62 6.04
CA GLY A 73 17.19 2.28 5.57
C GLY A 73 16.86 2.07 4.09
N GLY A 74 17.12 0.88 3.60
CA GLY A 74 16.77 0.51 2.23
C GLY A 74 15.25 0.40 2.00
N PRO A 75 14.82 0.36 0.74
CA PRO A 75 13.41 0.23 0.39
C PRO A 75 12.80 -1.04 0.96
N LYS A 76 11.54 -0.97 1.37
CA LYS A 76 10.76 -2.10 1.87
C LYS A 76 9.38 -2.08 1.21
N ALA A 77 9.03 -3.17 0.53
CA ALA A 77 7.77 -3.25 -0.19
C ALA A 77 6.60 -3.65 0.72
N MET A 78 5.43 -3.10 0.44
CA MET A 78 4.18 -3.55 1.06
C MET A 78 3.77 -4.93 0.56
N VAL A 79 3.93 -5.15 -0.76
CA VAL A 79 3.68 -6.45 -1.39
C VAL A 79 4.92 -6.84 -2.20
N GLU A 80 5.39 -8.06 -2.00
CA GLU A 80 6.45 -8.66 -2.80
C GLU A 80 5.89 -9.83 -3.60
N SER A 81 6.07 -9.81 -4.93
CA SER A 81 5.82 -10.98 -5.74
C SER A 81 6.91 -12.03 -5.53
N SER A 82 6.61 -13.28 -5.82
CA SER A 82 7.62 -14.33 -5.83
C SER A 82 8.59 -14.12 -7.00
N GLU A 83 9.88 -14.32 -6.77
CA GLU A 83 10.88 -14.29 -7.83
C GLU A 83 10.63 -15.44 -8.80
N GLY A 84 10.48 -15.12 -10.10
CA GLY A 84 10.18 -16.10 -11.15
C GLY A 84 8.80 -16.77 -11.07
N GLY A 85 7.94 -16.37 -10.13
CA GLY A 85 6.59 -16.89 -9.99
C GLY A 85 5.62 -16.33 -11.04
N ALA A 86 4.49 -16.98 -11.23
CA ALA A 86 3.38 -16.53 -12.08
C ALA A 86 2.30 -15.83 -11.23
N ASN A 87 2.58 -14.62 -10.80
CA ASN A 87 1.73 -13.87 -9.88
C ASN A 87 0.68 -13.00 -10.58
N MET A 88 -0.42 -12.78 -9.86
CA MET A 88 -1.45 -11.85 -10.31
C MET A 88 -1.83 -10.89 -9.20
N LEU A 89 -1.93 -9.61 -9.54
CA LEU A 89 -2.44 -8.54 -8.66
C LEU A 89 -3.46 -7.72 -9.45
N VAL A 90 -4.73 -7.78 -9.04
CA VAL A 90 -5.83 -7.18 -9.81
C VAL A 90 -6.82 -6.47 -8.91
N GLY A 91 -7.26 -5.27 -9.32
CA GLY A 91 -8.35 -4.53 -8.67
C GLY A 91 -8.06 -4.10 -7.23
N ILE A 92 -6.79 -3.85 -6.90
CA ILE A 92 -6.35 -3.52 -5.53
C ILE A 92 -5.60 -2.18 -5.52
N GLY A 93 -5.98 -1.32 -4.60
CA GLY A 93 -5.23 -0.12 -4.28
C GLY A 93 -4.11 -0.41 -3.28
N ILE A 94 -2.96 0.21 -3.50
CA ILE A 94 -1.77 0.13 -2.64
C ILE A 94 -1.50 1.53 -2.10
N ASN A 95 -1.69 1.73 -0.80
CA ASN A 95 -1.55 3.02 -0.15
C ASN A 95 -0.39 2.98 0.86
N THR A 96 0.70 3.63 0.53
CA THR A 96 1.91 3.63 1.36
C THR A 96 1.84 4.57 2.56
N GLY A 97 0.73 5.28 2.75
CA GLY A 97 0.56 6.21 3.87
C GLY A 97 1.53 7.39 3.82
N GLY A 98 1.61 8.12 4.92
CA GLY A 98 2.57 9.21 5.10
C GLY A 98 3.73 8.84 6.01
N TYR A 99 4.86 9.53 5.87
CA TYR A 99 6.07 9.35 6.69
C TYR A 99 6.65 7.92 6.70
N ASN A 100 6.30 7.13 5.71
CA ASN A 100 6.84 5.78 5.49
C ASN A 100 7.95 5.84 4.44
N TYR A 101 9.04 6.51 4.76
CA TYR A 101 10.13 6.86 3.83
C TYR A 101 10.78 5.68 3.12
N ARG A 102 10.65 4.48 3.67
CA ARG A 102 11.17 3.25 3.11
C ARG A 102 10.15 2.49 2.27
N ALA A 103 8.89 2.93 2.27
CA ALA A 103 7.82 2.20 1.63
C ALA A 103 7.97 2.19 0.10
N VAL A 104 7.84 1.01 -0.46
CA VAL A 104 7.60 0.71 -1.88
C VAL A 104 6.23 0.06 -1.95
N GLY A 105 5.39 0.47 -2.87
CA GLY A 105 4.06 -0.13 -2.98
C GLY A 105 4.14 -1.61 -3.32
N VAL A 106 4.72 -1.96 -4.45
CA VAL A 106 4.93 -3.34 -4.88
C VAL A 106 6.36 -3.52 -5.39
N LYS A 107 7.05 -4.56 -4.90
CA LYS A 107 8.25 -5.09 -5.51
C LYS A 107 7.88 -6.30 -6.39
N TRP A 108 8.09 -6.14 -7.69
CA TRP A 108 7.66 -7.12 -8.67
C TRP A 108 8.85 -7.86 -9.29
N MET A 109 8.93 -9.16 -9.01
CA MET A 109 9.99 -10.06 -9.45
C MET A 109 9.41 -11.28 -10.20
N ALA A 110 8.10 -11.25 -10.44
CA ALA A 110 7.38 -12.34 -11.09
C ALA A 110 7.73 -12.44 -12.59
N ASN A 111 7.54 -13.60 -13.18
CA ASN A 111 7.93 -13.91 -14.55
C ASN A 111 6.99 -13.31 -15.62
N ALA A 112 7.23 -13.66 -16.89
CA ALA A 112 6.48 -13.17 -18.04
C ALA A 112 5.00 -13.61 -18.08
N ASP A 113 4.63 -14.67 -17.37
CA ASP A 113 3.26 -15.18 -17.29
C ASP A 113 2.41 -14.46 -16.24
N SER A 114 2.97 -13.44 -15.62
CA SER A 114 2.35 -12.68 -14.55
C SER A 114 1.48 -11.54 -15.07
N TYR A 115 0.56 -11.07 -14.22
CA TYR A 115 -0.41 -10.06 -14.63
C TYR A 115 -0.70 -9.07 -13.50
N MET A 116 -0.58 -7.79 -13.80
CA MET A 116 -1.00 -6.71 -12.92
C MET A 116 -2.00 -5.83 -13.66
N ASN A 117 -3.21 -5.68 -13.12
CA ASN A 117 -4.26 -4.92 -13.78
C ASN A 117 -5.13 -4.18 -12.78
N ASP A 118 -5.55 -2.98 -13.16
CA ASP A 118 -6.40 -2.13 -12.34
C ASP A 118 -5.83 -1.97 -10.92
N VAL A 119 -4.55 -1.62 -10.86
CA VAL A 119 -3.83 -1.36 -9.61
C VAL A 119 -3.57 0.12 -9.47
N LYS A 120 -4.04 0.67 -8.35
CA LYS A 120 -3.84 2.08 -8.03
C LYS A 120 -2.81 2.21 -6.92
N PHE A 121 -1.74 2.94 -7.23
CA PHE A 121 -0.77 3.34 -6.22
C PHE A 121 -1.13 4.72 -5.67
N VAL A 122 -1.26 4.80 -4.36
CA VAL A 122 -1.44 6.04 -3.63
C VAL A 122 -0.27 6.17 -2.67
N GLY A 123 0.57 7.14 -2.90
CA GLY A 123 1.78 7.25 -2.11
C GLY A 123 2.08 8.66 -1.68
N GLY A 124 2.76 8.84 -0.56
CA GLY A 124 3.30 10.09 -0.10
C GLY A 124 2.30 11.17 0.30
N HIS A 125 1.02 10.97 0.05
CA HIS A 125 -0.01 11.97 0.27
C HIS A 125 -0.47 12.13 1.72
N GLY A 126 0.25 11.56 2.67
CA GLY A 126 -0.24 11.38 4.01
C GLY A 126 -1.21 10.21 4.09
N GLY A 127 -1.31 9.63 5.25
CA GLY A 127 -2.21 8.51 5.50
C GLY A 127 -3.69 8.88 5.36
N LEU A 128 -4.53 7.91 5.56
CA LEU A 128 -5.95 8.18 5.72
C LEU A 128 -6.15 9.10 6.91
N TRP A 129 -6.48 10.32 6.58
CA TRP A 129 -6.84 11.27 7.59
C TRP A 129 -8.10 10.79 8.33
N LYS A 130 -7.97 10.58 9.62
CA LYS A 130 -9.10 10.42 10.51
C LYS A 130 -9.32 11.75 11.24
N PRO A 131 -10.50 12.35 11.15
CA PRO A 131 -10.81 13.51 11.98
C PRO A 131 -10.57 13.12 13.43
N LYS A 132 -9.77 13.91 14.14
CA LYS A 132 -9.70 13.77 15.60
C LYS A 132 -11.07 14.13 16.15
N PRO A 133 -11.68 13.31 17.03
CA PRO A 133 -12.95 13.63 17.64
C PRO A 133 -12.92 15.04 18.24
N GLY A 134 -13.87 15.88 17.84
CA GLY A 134 -14.01 17.26 18.35
C GLY A 134 -13.14 18.32 17.67
N VAL A 135 -12.41 17.98 16.61
CA VAL A 135 -11.63 18.93 15.82
C VAL A 135 -12.31 19.09 14.46
N GLU A 136 -12.85 20.28 14.16
CA GLU A 136 -13.20 20.66 12.80
C GLU A 136 -11.91 20.96 12.03
N GLU A 137 -11.51 20.03 11.19
CA GLU A 137 -10.38 20.28 10.30
C GLU A 137 -10.85 20.89 8.98
N PRO A 138 -10.12 21.87 8.43
CA PRO A 138 -10.44 22.44 7.14
C PRO A 138 -10.47 21.32 6.10
N ARG A 139 -11.59 21.12 5.44
CA ARG A 139 -11.74 20.16 4.36
C ARG A 139 -10.89 20.61 3.18
N GLY A 140 -9.67 20.10 3.15
CA GLY A 140 -8.79 20.25 1.99
C GLY A 140 -9.39 19.49 0.81
N ARG A 141 -9.08 19.94 -0.40
CA ARG A 141 -9.61 19.42 -1.68
C ARG A 141 -9.35 17.92 -1.89
N TRP A 142 -8.50 17.30 -1.04
CA TRP A 142 -8.04 15.91 -1.14
C TRP A 142 -7.91 15.21 0.21
N ASN A 143 -8.62 15.64 1.26
CA ASN A 143 -8.39 15.13 2.62
C ASN A 143 -6.90 15.13 3.02
N ARG A 144 -6.13 16.05 2.48
CA ARG A 144 -4.76 16.23 2.94
C ARG A 144 -4.84 16.70 4.38
N PRO A 145 -4.03 16.15 5.29
CA PRO A 145 -3.69 16.92 6.46
C PRO A 145 -3.28 18.29 5.94
N ALA A 146 -3.94 19.34 6.41
CA ALA A 146 -3.58 20.68 6.00
C ALA A 146 -2.05 20.75 6.07
N ARG A 147 -1.41 21.31 5.06
CA ARG A 147 0.01 21.63 5.13
C ARG A 147 0.17 22.56 6.32
N ILE A 148 0.22 21.98 7.49
CA ILE A 148 0.29 22.73 8.71
C ILE A 148 1.77 23.03 8.88
N SER A 149 2.15 24.22 8.48
CA SER A 149 3.24 24.89 9.13
C SER A 149 2.86 25.04 10.60
N SER A 150 3.07 24.01 11.36
CA SER A 150 3.01 24.07 12.81
C SER A 150 4.38 24.54 13.32
N PRO A 151 4.44 25.41 14.32
CA PRO A 151 5.68 25.72 14.99
C PRO A 151 6.44 24.48 15.48
N ASP A 152 5.71 23.38 15.69
CA ASP A 152 6.24 22.11 16.13
C ASP A 152 6.72 21.21 14.98
N ASN A 153 6.54 21.64 13.74
CA ASN A 153 7.04 20.94 12.55
C ASN A 153 7.87 21.90 11.68
N PRO A 154 9.17 22.08 12.00
CA PRO A 154 10.05 23.00 11.29
C PRO A 154 10.26 22.65 9.81
N VAL A 155 9.92 21.44 9.40
CA VAL A 155 10.03 21.00 8.01
C VAL A 155 8.88 21.54 7.17
N ALA A 156 7.69 21.66 7.73
CA ALA A 156 6.57 22.32 7.06
C ALA A 156 6.86 23.81 6.83
N ALA A 157 7.67 24.44 7.69
CA ALA A 157 8.13 25.83 7.53
C ALA A 157 9.07 26.03 6.34
N SER A 158 9.77 24.99 5.88
CA SER A 158 10.66 25.04 4.71
C SER A 158 9.95 24.88 3.38
N GLY A 159 8.63 24.64 3.38
CA GLY A 159 7.85 24.38 2.16
C GLY A 159 8.06 23.00 1.55
N MET A 160 8.87 22.15 2.18
CA MET A 160 9.05 20.77 1.77
C MET A 160 8.05 19.88 2.51
N ASP A 161 7.19 19.23 1.79
CA ASP A 161 6.35 18.16 2.31
C ASP A 161 7.15 16.85 2.29
N LEU A 162 7.91 16.60 3.36
CA LEU A 162 8.76 15.42 3.44
C LEU A 162 7.97 14.11 3.38
N ALA A 163 6.69 14.15 3.70
CA ALA A 163 5.82 12.96 3.56
C ALA A 163 5.59 12.64 2.09
N TRP A 164 5.69 13.65 1.24
CA TRP A 164 5.43 13.60 -0.18
C TRP A 164 6.69 13.34 -1.01
N ASP A 165 7.78 14.02 -0.67
CA ASP A 165 8.95 14.10 -1.53
C ASP A 165 10.01 13.03 -1.28
N ASN A 166 9.88 12.21 -0.24
CA ASN A 166 10.90 11.25 0.17
C ASN A 166 10.43 9.79 0.15
N GLN A 167 9.51 9.46 -0.74
CA GLN A 167 9.06 8.11 -0.92
C GLN A 167 9.84 7.39 -2.01
N TYR A 168 10.09 6.10 -1.82
CA TYR A 168 10.59 5.23 -2.87
C TYR A 168 9.51 4.99 -3.95
N TRP A 169 9.86 4.23 -4.98
CA TRP A 169 8.98 3.94 -6.11
C TRP A 169 7.66 3.29 -5.70
N SER A 170 6.59 3.68 -6.36
CA SER A 170 5.30 3.01 -6.18
C SER A 170 5.34 1.56 -6.65
N LEU A 171 5.98 1.31 -7.79
CA LEU A 171 6.23 -0.02 -8.36
C LEU A 171 7.72 -0.19 -8.66
N TRP A 172 8.32 -1.21 -8.09
CA TRP A 172 9.71 -1.60 -8.31
C TRP A 172 9.79 -2.93 -9.03
N VAL A 173 9.99 -2.90 -10.35
CA VAL A 173 10.23 -4.11 -11.15
C VAL A 173 11.72 -4.43 -11.12
N THR A 174 12.09 -5.60 -10.67
CA THR A 174 13.49 -6.03 -10.47
C THR A 174 13.63 -7.55 -10.63
N ASN A 175 14.85 -8.06 -10.56
CA ASN A 175 15.17 -9.49 -10.66
C ASN A 175 14.54 -10.15 -11.90
N ASN A 176 14.68 -9.50 -13.07
CA ASN A 176 14.05 -9.92 -14.33
C ASN A 176 12.52 -10.01 -14.25
N GLY A 177 11.90 -9.27 -13.37
CA GLY A 177 10.44 -9.17 -13.27
C GLY A 177 9.82 -8.77 -14.60
N GLY A 178 8.73 -9.42 -14.96
CA GLY A 178 8.05 -9.24 -16.22
C GLY A 178 6.54 -9.44 -16.11
N GLY A 179 5.92 -9.75 -17.23
CA GLY A 179 4.48 -9.96 -17.33
C GLY A 179 3.75 -8.81 -18.00
N THR A 180 2.44 -8.85 -17.93
CA THR A 180 1.58 -7.81 -18.50
C THR A 180 1.11 -6.85 -17.42
N PHE A 181 1.34 -5.56 -17.65
CA PHE A 181 0.87 -4.46 -16.82
C PHE A 181 -0.18 -3.67 -17.59
N LYS A 182 -1.38 -3.58 -17.03
CA LYS A 182 -2.50 -2.89 -17.66
C LYS A 182 -3.25 -2.05 -16.61
N ASP A 183 -3.73 -0.88 -17.05
CA ASP A 183 -4.52 0.03 -16.21
C ASP A 183 -3.87 0.30 -14.84
N ILE A 184 -2.56 0.55 -14.88
CA ILE A 184 -1.79 0.93 -13.69
C ILE A 184 -1.85 2.44 -13.54
N TRP A 185 -2.22 2.88 -12.36
CA TRP A 185 -2.36 4.29 -12.08
C TRP A 185 -1.64 4.67 -10.79
N THR A 186 -0.92 5.76 -10.82
CA THR A 186 -0.26 6.33 -9.64
C THR A 186 -0.74 7.75 -9.39
N ALA A 187 -0.95 8.07 -8.13
CA ALA A 187 -1.21 9.40 -7.62
C ALA A 187 -0.15 9.72 -6.56
N SER A 188 1.01 10.13 -7.01
CA SER A 188 2.15 10.53 -6.17
C SER A 188 2.63 11.93 -6.57
#